data_1289c922c40fffee804754552cd4eb90
#
_entry.id   1289c922c40fffee804754552cd4eb90
#
_cell.length_a   1.000
_cell.length_b   1.000
_cell.length_c   1.000
_cell.angle_alpha   90.00
_cell.angle_beta   90.00
_cell.angle_gamma   90.00
#
_symmetry.space_group_name_H-M   'P 1'
#
loop_
_entity.id
_entity.type
_entity.pdbx_description
1 polymer ?
#
loop_
_entity_poly.entity_id
_entity_poly.type
_entity_poly.pdbx_seq_one_letter_code
_entity_poly.pdbx_strand_id
1 'polypeptide(L)'
;MTTIAFLGYGDIAERTSSLLQFAGFTQMRGMCRHPDNKNNPAHIELLAGDASNAADLERLVDADVDVVVITLTPNRKSEDPYFNGYVLPCRLLQHQLQSQGLRPRIIYISSTGVYDQRDGEWIDERTPAEPSDHHGQMLLQAEQTIATATDQVSILRCSGIYGPNRTRLAEMLISGEAVITPAWTNRIHADDVAGFIAFLIQHPDKQQPMFLVSDDEPLPQEAAYGRLAERLGVDLSTFPRSDDIGRRGSKRISNRLLRASGYQLQHPTYTPR
;
A
#
# COMPACT_ATOMS: atom_id res chain seq x y z
N MET A 1 10.49 23.70 -8.45
CA MET A 1 9.83 22.51 -9.02
C MET A 1 9.92 21.42 -7.97
N THR A 2 8.89 20.60 -7.79
CA THR A 2 8.91 19.52 -6.78
C THR A 2 9.55 18.26 -7.37
N THR A 3 10.61 17.78 -6.73
CA THR A 3 11.30 16.52 -7.10
C THR A 3 10.73 15.35 -6.27
N ILE A 4 10.30 14.29 -6.93
CA ILE A 4 9.64 13.15 -6.32
C ILE A 4 10.47 11.89 -6.55
N ALA A 5 10.80 11.18 -5.48
CA ALA A 5 11.46 9.88 -5.50
C ALA A 5 10.52 8.75 -5.11
N PHE A 6 10.48 7.69 -5.92
CA PHE A 6 9.70 6.47 -5.63
C PHE A 6 10.64 5.35 -5.19
N LEU A 7 10.59 5.00 -3.91
CA LEU A 7 11.29 3.84 -3.37
C LEU A 7 10.42 2.59 -3.56
N GLY A 8 10.78 1.77 -4.54
CA GLY A 8 9.97 0.65 -5.02
C GLY A 8 9.07 1.05 -6.19
N TYR A 9 9.60 1.09 -7.42
CA TYR A 9 8.82 1.44 -8.60
C TYR A 9 8.05 0.24 -9.16
N GLY A 10 6.94 -0.09 -8.49
CA GLY A 10 5.96 -1.12 -8.88
C GLY A 10 4.66 -0.52 -9.45
N ASP A 11 3.60 -1.32 -9.57
CA ASP A 11 2.31 -0.96 -10.17
C ASP A 11 1.69 0.32 -9.55
N ILE A 12 1.70 0.48 -8.22
CA ILE A 12 1.17 1.69 -7.58
C ILE A 12 2.00 2.92 -7.93
N ALA A 13 3.34 2.81 -7.90
CA ALA A 13 4.22 3.91 -8.27
C ALA A 13 4.08 4.31 -9.74
N GLU A 14 3.93 3.33 -10.65
CA GLU A 14 3.69 3.58 -12.09
C GLU A 14 2.40 4.36 -12.32
N ARG A 15 1.28 3.95 -11.67
CA ARG A 15 0.00 4.66 -11.74
C ARG A 15 0.12 6.07 -11.17
N THR A 16 0.78 6.20 -10.00
CA THR A 16 0.96 7.50 -9.32
C THR A 16 1.79 8.46 -10.18
N SER A 17 2.93 8.00 -10.72
CA SER A 17 3.81 8.85 -11.54
C SER A 17 3.12 9.31 -12.83
N SER A 18 2.29 8.44 -13.43
CA SER A 18 1.48 8.82 -14.60
C SER A 18 0.46 9.92 -14.27
N LEU A 19 -0.24 9.81 -13.13
CA LEU A 19 -1.18 10.85 -12.68
C LEU A 19 -0.47 12.18 -12.39
N LEU A 20 0.71 12.12 -11.77
CA LEU A 20 1.52 13.31 -11.47
C LEU A 20 2.06 13.96 -12.74
N GLN A 21 2.45 13.17 -13.75
CA GLN A 21 2.81 13.69 -15.07
C GLN A 21 1.67 14.51 -15.70
N PHE A 22 0.44 13.98 -15.68
CA PHE A 22 -0.74 14.71 -16.16
C PHE A 22 -1.02 15.98 -15.36
N ALA A 23 -0.65 16.01 -14.08
CA ALA A 23 -0.73 17.20 -13.23
C ALA A 23 0.45 18.18 -13.39
N GLY A 24 1.39 17.91 -14.33
CA GLY A 24 2.49 18.79 -14.65
C GLY A 24 3.79 18.59 -13.85
N PHE A 25 3.88 17.51 -13.05
CA PHE A 25 5.13 17.15 -12.37
C PHE A 25 6.10 16.49 -13.36
N THR A 26 7.31 17.02 -13.47
CA THR A 26 8.31 16.58 -14.46
C THR A 26 9.61 16.07 -13.83
N GLN A 27 9.84 16.33 -12.55
CA GLN A 27 11.03 15.89 -11.83
C GLN A 27 10.67 14.65 -10.97
N MET A 28 10.77 13.48 -11.58
CA MET A 28 10.46 12.22 -10.94
C MET A 28 11.56 11.19 -11.18
N ARG A 29 11.93 10.45 -10.13
CA ARG A 29 12.83 9.30 -10.22
C ARG A 29 12.27 8.12 -9.46
N GLY A 30 12.52 6.92 -9.93
CA GLY A 30 12.01 5.70 -9.31
C GLY A 30 13.08 4.62 -9.24
N MET A 31 13.10 3.85 -8.17
CA MET A 31 14.02 2.73 -8.01
C MET A 31 13.30 1.40 -8.08
N CYS A 32 13.82 0.47 -8.86
CA CYS A 32 13.44 -0.94 -8.85
C CYS A 32 14.62 -1.82 -9.24
N ARG A 33 14.55 -3.11 -8.90
CA ARG A 33 15.65 -4.06 -9.17
C ARG A 33 15.89 -4.33 -10.65
N HIS A 34 14.87 -4.22 -11.48
CA HIS A 34 14.90 -4.57 -12.90
C HIS A 34 14.15 -3.51 -13.72
N PRO A 35 14.73 -2.30 -13.93
CA PRO A 35 14.09 -1.25 -14.71
C PRO A 35 13.84 -1.64 -16.18
N ASP A 36 14.70 -2.48 -16.76
CA ASP A 36 14.58 -2.95 -18.14
C ASP A 36 13.27 -3.76 -18.40
N ASN A 37 12.68 -4.32 -17.35
CA ASN A 37 11.39 -5.02 -17.40
C ASN A 37 10.19 -4.06 -17.34
N LYS A 38 10.44 -2.75 -17.28
CA LYS A 38 9.42 -1.71 -17.26
C LYS A 38 9.26 -1.08 -18.64
N ASN A 39 8.05 -0.69 -18.97
CA ASN A 39 7.79 0.14 -20.15
C ASN A 39 8.34 1.57 -19.89
N ASN A 40 9.65 1.70 -19.83
CA ASN A 40 10.41 2.91 -19.48
C ASN A 40 9.63 4.20 -19.83
N PRO A 41 8.76 4.70 -18.94
CA PRO A 41 7.96 5.87 -19.28
C PRO A 41 8.87 7.10 -19.32
N ALA A 42 8.83 7.83 -20.43
CA ALA A 42 9.70 8.98 -20.69
C ALA A 42 9.60 10.13 -19.65
N HIS A 43 8.64 10.04 -18.72
CA HIS A 43 8.37 11.05 -17.71
C HIS A 43 9.06 10.80 -16.35
N ILE A 44 9.79 9.71 -16.22
CA ILE A 44 10.48 9.34 -14.96
C ILE A 44 11.85 8.74 -15.25
N GLU A 45 12.84 9.12 -14.47
CA GLU A 45 14.15 8.49 -14.46
C GLU A 45 14.08 7.20 -13.62
N LEU A 46 14.39 6.04 -14.22
CA LEU A 46 14.42 4.77 -13.53
C LEU A 46 15.84 4.36 -13.17
N LEU A 47 16.07 4.12 -11.88
CA LEU A 47 17.33 3.66 -11.32
C LEU A 47 17.23 2.16 -11.00
N ALA A 48 18.22 1.39 -11.48
CA ALA A 48 18.43 0.04 -11.01
C ALA A 48 19.01 0.07 -9.58
N GLY A 49 18.35 -0.61 -8.64
CA GLY A 49 18.81 -0.65 -7.25
C GLY A 49 17.93 -1.51 -6.36
N ASP A 50 18.46 -1.83 -5.19
CA ASP A 50 17.78 -2.57 -4.13
C ASP A 50 17.57 -1.67 -2.91
N ALA A 51 16.33 -1.58 -2.45
CA ALA A 51 15.95 -0.78 -1.28
C ALA A 51 16.64 -1.23 0.03
N SER A 52 17.19 -2.44 0.06
CA SER A 52 18.00 -2.96 1.17
C SER A 52 19.50 -2.63 1.06
N ASN A 53 19.89 -1.79 0.09
CA ASN A 53 21.26 -1.33 -0.11
C ASN A 53 21.35 0.18 0.14
N ALA A 54 22.18 0.59 1.10
CA ALA A 54 22.34 2.00 1.48
C ALA A 54 22.86 2.89 0.32
N ALA A 55 23.84 2.41 -0.45
CA ALA A 55 24.39 3.16 -1.57
C ALA A 55 23.36 3.38 -2.70
N ASP A 56 22.44 2.45 -2.89
CA ASP A 56 21.34 2.62 -3.85
C ASP A 56 20.32 3.65 -3.36
N LEU A 57 20.03 3.68 -2.06
CA LEU A 57 19.17 4.70 -1.47
C LEU A 57 19.77 6.11 -1.59
N GLU A 58 21.09 6.27 -1.40
CA GLU A 58 21.78 7.55 -1.57
C GLU A 58 21.70 8.07 -3.00
N ARG A 59 21.68 7.19 -4.00
CA ARG A 59 21.48 7.58 -5.41
C ARG A 59 20.03 8.00 -5.71
N LEU A 60 19.06 7.44 -4.97
CA LEU A 60 17.64 7.76 -5.16
C LEU A 60 17.23 9.04 -4.44
N VAL A 61 17.70 9.23 -3.20
CA VAL A 61 17.26 10.32 -2.32
C VAL A 61 18.48 11.17 -1.95
N ASP A 62 18.51 12.38 -2.45
CA ASP A 62 19.54 13.41 -2.19
C ASP A 62 18.87 14.71 -1.72
N ALA A 63 19.65 15.78 -1.64
CA ALA A 63 19.18 17.09 -1.17
C ALA A 63 18.14 17.77 -2.08
N ASP A 64 18.01 17.31 -3.33
CA ASP A 64 17.05 17.85 -4.30
C ASP A 64 15.67 17.19 -4.22
N VAL A 65 15.52 16.12 -3.40
CA VAL A 65 14.26 15.39 -3.26
C VAL A 65 13.33 16.06 -2.23
N ASP A 66 12.19 16.51 -2.70
CA ASP A 66 11.15 17.12 -1.84
C ASP A 66 10.18 16.08 -1.27
N VAL A 67 9.90 15.01 -2.02
CA VAL A 67 8.91 13.98 -1.65
C VAL A 67 9.46 12.59 -1.92
N VAL A 68 9.38 11.71 -0.91
CA VAL A 68 9.67 10.28 -1.06
C VAL A 68 8.37 9.48 -0.93
N VAL A 69 8.03 8.72 -1.95
CA VAL A 69 6.90 7.78 -1.95
C VAL A 69 7.45 6.37 -1.81
N ILE A 70 7.07 5.66 -0.73
CA ILE A 70 7.56 4.32 -0.44
C ILE A 70 6.46 3.30 -0.74
N THR A 71 6.65 2.48 -1.79
CA THR A 71 5.68 1.47 -2.27
C THR A 71 6.30 0.06 -2.32
N LEU A 72 6.99 -0.30 -1.26
CA LEU A 72 7.70 -1.58 -1.15
C LEU A 72 6.74 -2.77 -1.00
N THR A 73 7.26 -3.96 -1.27
CA THR A 73 6.59 -5.25 -1.09
C THR A 73 7.53 -6.23 -0.41
N PRO A 74 7.02 -7.34 0.19
CA PRO A 74 7.88 -8.35 0.81
C PRO A 74 8.95 -8.86 -0.14
N ASN A 75 10.19 -8.99 0.33
CA ASN A 75 11.27 -9.58 -0.44
C ASN A 75 11.20 -11.12 -0.36
N ARG A 76 10.36 -11.74 -1.19
CA ARG A 76 10.08 -13.19 -1.16
C ARG A 76 11.29 -14.10 -1.37
N LYS A 77 12.44 -13.56 -1.76
CA LYS A 77 13.69 -14.33 -1.96
C LYS A 77 14.59 -14.33 -0.73
N SER A 78 14.24 -13.61 0.33
CA SER A 78 15.00 -13.54 1.57
C SER A 78 14.46 -14.48 2.64
N GLU A 79 15.26 -14.78 3.66
CA GLU A 79 14.86 -15.61 4.82
C GLU A 79 13.71 -14.97 5.60
N ASP A 80 13.75 -13.65 5.80
CA ASP A 80 12.63 -12.88 6.35
C ASP A 80 12.12 -11.88 5.31
N PRO A 81 11.10 -12.24 4.52
CA PRO A 81 10.57 -11.41 3.45
C PRO A 81 10.03 -10.04 3.93
N TYR A 82 9.45 -9.99 5.13
CA TYR A 82 8.84 -8.77 5.65
C TYR A 82 9.87 -7.85 6.28
N PHE A 83 10.82 -8.40 7.05
CA PHE A 83 11.92 -7.60 7.58
C PHE A 83 12.74 -6.97 6.45
N ASN A 84 13.19 -7.79 5.49
CA ASN A 84 14.05 -7.32 4.39
C ASN A 84 13.29 -6.50 3.33
N GLY A 85 11.96 -6.63 3.26
CA GLY A 85 11.14 -5.88 2.32
C GLY A 85 10.62 -4.54 2.86
N TYR A 86 10.50 -4.40 4.18
CA TYR A 86 9.89 -3.22 4.81
C TYR A 86 10.78 -2.59 5.88
N VAL A 87 11.20 -3.37 6.89
CA VAL A 87 11.90 -2.80 8.06
C VAL A 87 13.29 -2.32 7.68
N LEU A 88 14.09 -3.16 7.02
CA LEU A 88 15.46 -2.81 6.64
C LEU A 88 15.52 -1.57 5.73
N PRO A 89 14.74 -1.48 4.64
CA PRO A 89 14.71 -0.28 3.81
C PRO A 89 14.33 0.99 4.58
N CYS A 90 13.32 0.91 5.47
CA CYS A 90 12.91 2.04 6.28
C CYS A 90 14.02 2.49 7.25
N ARG A 91 14.75 1.55 7.86
CA ARG A 91 15.90 1.86 8.74
C ARG A 91 17.05 2.53 7.98
N LEU A 92 17.38 2.01 6.81
CA LEU A 92 18.45 2.58 5.97
C LEU A 92 18.08 3.99 5.50
N LEU A 93 16.86 4.19 5.02
CA LEU A 93 16.40 5.51 4.61
C LEU A 93 16.36 6.48 5.80
N GLN A 94 15.82 6.08 6.95
CA GLN A 94 15.82 6.90 8.17
C GLN A 94 17.25 7.33 8.54
N HIS A 95 18.18 6.39 8.58
CA HIS A 95 19.57 6.67 8.89
C HIS A 95 20.20 7.67 7.91
N GLN A 96 19.98 7.47 6.61
CA GLN A 96 20.46 8.39 5.57
C GLN A 96 19.91 9.80 5.77
N LEU A 97 18.59 9.94 5.91
CA LEU A 97 17.94 11.24 6.07
C LEU A 97 18.46 11.98 7.30
N GLN A 98 18.60 11.28 8.42
CA GLN A 98 19.11 11.87 9.68
C GLN A 98 20.59 12.25 9.60
N SER A 99 21.45 11.38 9.05
CA SER A 99 22.90 11.62 8.94
C SER A 99 23.24 12.75 7.97
N GLN A 100 22.45 12.91 6.91
CA GLN A 100 22.63 13.96 5.90
C GLN A 100 21.79 15.21 6.16
N GLY A 101 20.96 15.23 7.22
CA GLY A 101 20.11 16.36 7.56
C GLY A 101 18.98 16.62 6.56
N LEU A 102 18.60 15.62 5.75
CA LEU A 102 17.54 15.72 4.74
C LEU A 102 16.16 15.65 5.39
N ARG A 103 15.19 16.41 4.86
CA ARG A 103 13.83 16.53 5.42
C ARG A 103 12.73 16.44 4.33
N PRO A 104 12.76 15.44 3.42
CA PRO A 104 11.69 15.31 2.45
C PRO A 104 10.37 14.97 3.14
N ARG A 105 9.26 15.29 2.49
CA ARG A 105 7.96 14.71 2.81
C ARG A 105 7.97 13.22 2.47
N ILE A 106 7.40 12.38 3.35
CA ILE A 106 7.32 10.94 3.13
C ILE A 106 5.87 10.50 3.05
N ILE A 107 5.53 9.72 2.03
CA ILE A 107 4.26 9.00 1.92
C ILE A 107 4.60 7.51 1.89
N TYR A 108 4.26 6.80 2.97
CA TYR A 108 4.57 5.38 3.13
C TYR A 108 3.33 4.52 2.99
N ILE A 109 3.35 3.57 2.04
CA ILE A 109 2.27 2.61 1.84
C ILE A 109 2.48 1.43 2.79
N SER A 110 1.58 1.35 3.76
CA SER A 110 1.47 0.25 4.72
C SER A 110 0.19 -0.56 4.47
N SER A 111 -0.22 -1.35 5.44
CA SER A 111 -1.35 -2.26 5.33
C SER A 111 -2.22 -2.24 6.59
N THR A 112 -3.53 -2.42 6.43
CA THR A 112 -4.45 -2.73 7.55
C THR A 112 -4.16 -4.08 8.20
N GLY A 113 -3.17 -4.82 7.71
CA GLY A 113 -2.66 -6.05 8.33
C GLY A 113 -1.95 -5.84 9.67
N VAL A 114 -1.73 -4.59 10.10
CA VAL A 114 -1.22 -4.25 11.44
C VAL A 114 -2.30 -4.34 12.53
N TYR A 115 -3.56 -4.52 12.16
CA TYR A 115 -4.70 -4.64 13.06
C TYR A 115 -5.13 -6.09 13.22
N ASP A 116 -5.32 -6.55 14.45
CA ASP A 116 -5.66 -7.95 14.80
C ASP A 116 -7.11 -8.14 15.30
N GLN A 117 -7.98 -7.17 15.07
CA GLN A 117 -9.39 -7.25 15.43
C GLN A 117 -10.08 -8.43 14.73
N ARG A 118 -10.96 -9.14 15.49
CA ARG A 118 -11.53 -10.43 15.06
C ARG A 118 -13.06 -10.50 15.08
N ASP A 119 -13.74 -9.51 15.67
CA ASP A 119 -15.18 -9.56 15.94
C ASP A 119 -16.02 -8.69 14.98
N GLY A 120 -15.40 -8.23 13.87
CA GLY A 120 -16.08 -7.41 12.85
C GLY A 120 -16.32 -5.97 13.29
N GLU A 121 -15.61 -5.50 14.33
CA GLU A 121 -15.73 -4.13 14.83
C GLU A 121 -15.24 -3.09 13.81
N TRP A 122 -15.74 -1.87 13.95
CA TRP A 122 -15.23 -0.72 13.20
C TRP A 122 -13.92 -0.22 13.79
N ILE A 123 -12.95 0.03 12.92
CA ILE A 123 -11.67 0.64 13.29
C ILE A 123 -11.44 1.93 12.50
N ASP A 124 -10.77 2.88 13.14
CA ASP A 124 -10.32 4.15 12.55
C ASP A 124 -8.83 4.39 12.88
N GLU A 125 -8.31 5.55 12.50
CA GLU A 125 -6.90 5.92 12.69
C GLU A 125 -6.48 6.01 14.18
N ARG A 126 -7.43 6.10 15.11
CA ARG A 126 -7.18 6.13 16.56
C ARG A 126 -7.15 4.74 17.18
N THR A 127 -7.60 3.73 16.45
CA THR A 127 -7.58 2.34 16.92
C THR A 127 -6.14 1.86 17.08
N PRO A 128 -5.74 1.31 18.24
CA PRO A 128 -4.40 0.79 18.45
C PRO A 128 -4.09 -0.35 17.47
N ALA A 129 -2.88 -0.33 16.90
CA ALA A 129 -2.35 -1.41 16.08
C ALA A 129 -1.53 -2.35 16.97
N GLU A 130 -2.05 -3.55 17.21
CA GLU A 130 -1.47 -4.55 18.11
C GLU A 130 -1.42 -5.92 17.41
N PRO A 131 -0.59 -6.07 16.35
CA PRO A 131 -0.52 -7.29 15.58
C PRO A 131 0.07 -8.44 16.39
N SER A 132 -0.60 -9.59 16.39
CA SER A 132 -0.11 -10.80 17.05
C SER A 132 0.82 -11.63 16.16
N ASP A 133 0.69 -11.50 14.83
CA ASP A 133 1.51 -12.25 13.87
C ASP A 133 2.78 -11.49 13.44
N HIS A 134 3.82 -12.26 13.05
CA HIS A 134 5.11 -11.72 12.63
C HIS A 134 5.01 -10.70 11.48
N HIS A 135 4.14 -10.94 10.50
CA HIS A 135 4.02 -10.03 9.35
C HIS A 135 3.46 -8.67 9.75
N GLY A 136 2.43 -8.65 10.59
CA GLY A 136 1.86 -7.44 11.15
C GLY A 136 2.86 -6.69 12.01
N GLN A 137 3.65 -7.41 12.85
CA GLN A 137 4.70 -6.83 13.68
C GLN A 137 5.80 -6.16 12.83
N MET A 138 6.24 -6.79 11.74
CA MET A 138 7.23 -6.19 10.83
C MET A 138 6.68 -4.95 10.11
N LEU A 139 5.42 -4.98 9.68
CA LEU A 139 4.78 -3.80 9.09
C LEU A 139 4.72 -2.65 10.10
N LEU A 140 4.26 -2.91 11.33
CA LEU A 140 4.20 -1.90 12.38
C LEU A 140 5.57 -1.35 12.76
N GLN A 141 6.60 -2.21 12.81
CA GLN A 141 7.98 -1.79 13.05
C GLN A 141 8.51 -0.86 11.94
N ALA A 142 8.20 -1.16 10.69
CA ALA A 142 8.55 -0.30 9.56
C ALA A 142 7.85 1.06 9.63
N GLU A 143 6.56 1.09 9.99
CA GLU A 143 5.81 2.33 10.24
C GLU A 143 6.45 3.17 11.34
N GLN A 144 6.75 2.56 12.49
CA GLN A 144 7.39 3.25 13.62
C GLN A 144 8.77 3.81 13.26
N THR A 145 9.53 3.06 12.46
CA THR A 145 10.84 3.50 11.97
C THR A 145 10.70 4.73 11.07
N ILE A 146 9.86 4.64 10.05
CA ILE A 146 9.75 5.71 9.07
C ILE A 146 9.06 6.96 9.64
N ALA A 147 8.14 6.80 10.59
CA ALA A 147 7.44 7.91 11.25
C ALA A 147 8.39 8.89 11.95
N THR A 148 9.60 8.46 12.29
CA THR A 148 10.63 9.30 12.96
C THR A 148 11.75 9.73 12.02
N ALA A 149 11.63 9.45 10.71
CA ALA A 149 12.64 9.82 9.72
C ALA A 149 12.66 11.34 9.44
N THR A 150 11.46 11.94 9.37
CA THR A 150 11.25 13.39 9.24
C THR A 150 10.01 13.80 10.05
N ASP A 151 9.72 15.09 10.11
CA ASP A 151 8.51 15.65 10.73
C ASP A 151 7.29 15.66 9.79
N GLN A 152 7.47 15.25 8.53
CA GLN A 152 6.43 15.27 7.48
C GLN A 152 6.20 13.87 6.89
N VAL A 153 5.66 12.95 7.69
CA VAL A 153 5.38 11.57 7.28
C VAL A 153 3.87 11.32 7.27
N SER A 154 3.38 10.72 6.19
CA SER A 154 2.03 10.14 6.11
C SER A 154 2.12 8.63 5.89
N ILE A 155 1.54 7.86 6.79
CA ILE A 155 1.41 6.41 6.68
C ILE A 155 0.03 6.10 6.09
N LEU A 156 -0.01 5.39 4.97
CA LEU A 156 -1.25 4.96 4.31
C LEU A 156 -1.46 3.46 4.57
N ARG A 157 -2.28 3.11 5.57
CA ARG A 157 -2.67 1.72 5.84
C ARG A 157 -3.74 1.30 4.85
N CYS A 158 -3.31 0.70 3.74
CA CYS A 158 -4.21 0.24 2.69
C CYS A 158 -4.90 -1.06 3.06
N SER A 159 -6.20 -1.16 2.77
CA SER A 159 -6.97 -2.39 2.81
C SER A 159 -6.59 -3.31 1.65
N GLY A 160 -7.31 -4.42 1.42
CA GLY A 160 -6.98 -5.35 0.35
C GLY A 160 -7.02 -4.70 -1.03
N ILE A 161 -5.84 -4.37 -1.58
CA ILE A 161 -5.73 -3.71 -2.89
C ILE A 161 -6.17 -4.69 -3.98
N TYR A 162 -7.12 -4.28 -4.82
CA TYR A 162 -7.59 -5.02 -5.99
C TYR A 162 -7.46 -4.19 -7.27
N GLY A 163 -7.74 -4.80 -8.42
CA GLY A 163 -7.65 -4.15 -9.73
C GLY A 163 -6.83 -4.97 -10.72
N PRO A 164 -6.48 -4.42 -11.89
CA PRO A 164 -5.71 -5.12 -12.93
C PRO A 164 -4.43 -5.77 -12.37
N ASN A 165 -4.10 -6.96 -12.87
CA ASN A 165 -2.92 -7.75 -12.48
C ASN A 165 -2.91 -8.26 -11.02
N ARG A 166 -4.07 -8.21 -10.31
CA ARG A 166 -4.24 -8.76 -8.94
C ARG A 166 -5.18 -9.95 -8.97
N THR A 167 -4.69 -11.06 -9.51
CA THR A 167 -5.47 -12.25 -9.92
C THR A 167 -5.65 -13.28 -8.82
N ARG A 168 -4.93 -13.17 -7.68
CA ARG A 168 -4.88 -14.22 -6.66
C ARG A 168 -6.25 -14.72 -6.19
N LEU A 169 -7.22 -13.82 -5.95
CA LEU A 169 -8.54 -14.26 -5.52
C LEU A 169 -9.29 -14.98 -6.64
N ALA A 170 -9.17 -14.50 -7.88
CA ALA A 170 -9.74 -15.17 -9.04
C ALA A 170 -9.14 -16.57 -9.24
N GLU A 171 -7.82 -16.70 -9.13
CA GLU A 171 -7.12 -17.98 -9.18
C GLU A 171 -7.62 -18.96 -8.11
N MET A 172 -7.74 -18.52 -6.86
CA MET A 172 -8.26 -19.35 -5.76
C MET A 172 -9.71 -19.78 -5.97
N LEU A 173 -10.55 -18.92 -6.56
CA LEU A 173 -11.94 -19.27 -6.90
C LEU A 173 -11.99 -20.26 -8.08
N ILE A 174 -11.19 -20.05 -9.12
CA ILE A 174 -11.13 -20.95 -10.28
C ILE A 174 -10.56 -22.31 -9.90
N SER A 175 -9.53 -22.38 -9.04
CA SER A 175 -8.91 -23.63 -8.58
C SER A 175 -9.73 -24.38 -7.52
N GLY A 176 -10.78 -23.76 -6.96
CA GLY A 176 -11.55 -24.36 -5.85
C GLY A 176 -10.86 -24.32 -4.49
N GLU A 177 -9.74 -23.58 -4.36
CA GLU A 177 -8.95 -23.50 -3.11
C GLU A 177 -9.46 -22.45 -2.12
N ALA A 178 -10.45 -21.63 -2.52
CA ALA A 178 -11.00 -20.62 -1.63
C ALA A 178 -11.82 -21.29 -0.51
N VAL A 179 -11.73 -20.73 0.70
CA VAL A 179 -12.55 -21.11 1.86
C VAL A 179 -13.41 -19.94 2.26
N ILE A 180 -14.70 -20.16 2.44
CA ILE A 180 -15.65 -19.14 2.85
C ILE A 180 -15.67 -19.06 4.37
N THR A 181 -15.49 -17.85 4.91
CA THR A 181 -15.46 -17.57 6.35
C THR A 181 -16.45 -16.45 6.71
N PRO A 182 -16.87 -16.31 7.97
CA PRO A 182 -17.73 -15.22 8.41
C PRO A 182 -17.01 -13.86 8.54
N ALA A 183 -15.74 -13.77 8.12
CA ALA A 183 -14.94 -12.56 8.26
C ALA A 183 -15.47 -11.40 7.43
N TRP A 184 -15.31 -10.19 7.94
CA TRP A 184 -15.42 -8.96 7.17
C TRP A 184 -14.15 -8.72 6.35
N THR A 185 -14.32 -8.25 5.13
CA THR A 185 -13.22 -7.86 4.23
C THR A 185 -13.35 -6.39 3.81
N ASN A 186 -12.21 -5.76 3.60
CA ASN A 186 -12.13 -4.38 3.16
C ASN A 186 -11.27 -4.32 1.90
N ARG A 187 -11.63 -3.46 0.96
CA ARG A 187 -11.00 -3.35 -0.34
C ARG A 187 -10.62 -1.91 -0.65
N ILE A 188 -9.69 -1.75 -1.57
CA ILE A 188 -9.39 -0.47 -2.23
C ILE A 188 -8.89 -0.75 -3.64
N HIS A 189 -9.35 0.01 -4.62
CA HIS A 189 -8.83 -0.16 -5.98
C HIS A 189 -7.44 0.43 -6.13
N ALA A 190 -6.59 -0.18 -6.95
CA ALA A 190 -5.23 0.27 -7.19
C ALA A 190 -5.17 1.72 -7.72
N ASP A 191 -6.15 2.12 -8.55
CA ASP A 191 -6.25 3.49 -9.06
C ASP A 191 -6.55 4.49 -7.93
N ASP A 192 -7.36 4.10 -6.93
CA ASP A 192 -7.64 4.97 -5.79
C ASP A 192 -6.45 5.10 -4.83
N VAL A 193 -5.66 4.03 -4.65
CA VAL A 193 -4.40 4.14 -3.90
C VAL A 193 -3.45 5.11 -4.59
N ALA A 194 -3.23 4.94 -5.89
CA ALA A 194 -2.37 5.81 -6.68
C ALA A 194 -2.89 7.25 -6.75
N GLY A 195 -4.20 7.40 -6.94
CA GLY A 195 -4.89 8.69 -6.97
C GLY A 195 -4.78 9.44 -5.65
N PHE A 196 -4.93 8.73 -4.51
CA PHE A 196 -4.80 9.34 -3.20
C PHE A 196 -3.37 9.79 -2.90
N ILE A 197 -2.35 9.00 -3.29
CA ILE A 197 -0.95 9.43 -3.20
C ILE A 197 -0.72 10.71 -4.03
N ALA A 198 -1.17 10.71 -5.29
CA ALA A 198 -1.03 11.87 -6.16
C ALA A 198 -1.77 13.10 -5.61
N PHE A 199 -2.97 12.91 -5.03
CA PHE A 199 -3.73 13.95 -4.35
C PHE A 199 -2.97 14.55 -3.17
N LEU A 200 -2.39 13.73 -2.28
CA LEU A 200 -1.61 14.23 -1.14
C LEU A 200 -0.35 14.99 -1.59
N ILE A 201 0.29 14.58 -2.70
CA ILE A 201 1.43 15.31 -3.25
C ILE A 201 1.00 16.70 -3.74
N GLN A 202 -0.13 16.80 -4.43
CA GLN A 202 -0.68 18.04 -4.95
C GLN A 202 -1.27 18.96 -3.85
N HIS A 203 -1.71 18.38 -2.73
CA HIS A 203 -2.37 19.06 -1.62
C HIS A 203 -1.62 18.84 -0.30
N PRO A 204 -0.44 19.44 -0.10
CA PRO A 204 0.36 19.22 1.12
C PRO A 204 -0.34 19.66 2.41
N ASP A 205 -1.30 20.60 2.31
CA ASP A 205 -2.16 21.02 3.43
C ASP A 205 -3.14 19.93 3.91
N LYS A 206 -3.38 18.88 3.13
CA LYS A 206 -4.24 17.75 3.48
C LYS A 206 -3.49 16.60 4.15
N GLN A 207 -2.18 16.71 4.30
CA GLN A 207 -1.37 15.68 4.92
C GLN A 207 -1.77 15.46 6.39
N GLN A 208 -1.88 14.20 6.77
CA GLN A 208 -2.05 13.74 8.16
C GLN A 208 -1.02 12.64 8.45
N PRO A 209 -0.68 12.39 9.72
CA PRO A 209 0.30 11.35 10.07
C PRO A 209 -0.10 9.95 9.61
N MET A 210 -1.40 9.68 9.50
CA MET A 210 -1.92 8.39 9.08
C MET A 210 -3.29 8.52 8.40
N PHE A 211 -3.53 7.61 7.43
CA PHE A 211 -4.84 7.38 6.82
C PHE A 211 -5.14 5.88 6.72
N LEU A 212 -6.37 5.51 6.98
CA LEU A 212 -6.92 4.22 6.58
C LEU A 212 -7.46 4.34 5.14
N VAL A 213 -6.78 3.66 4.21
CA VAL A 213 -7.09 3.76 2.78
C VAL A 213 -7.93 2.56 2.36
N SER A 214 -9.25 2.76 2.31
CA SER A 214 -10.26 1.76 1.97
C SER A 214 -11.37 2.39 1.14
N ASP A 215 -12.11 1.56 0.36
CA ASP A 215 -13.35 1.98 -0.26
C ASP A 215 -14.47 2.21 0.79
N ASP A 216 -15.66 2.61 0.34
CA ASP A 216 -16.79 2.94 1.22
C ASP A 216 -17.55 1.69 1.70
N GLU A 217 -17.16 0.49 1.24
CA GLU A 217 -17.99 -0.72 1.38
C GLU A 217 -17.24 -1.89 2.04
N PRO A 218 -17.09 -1.92 3.38
CA PRO A 218 -16.74 -3.17 4.04
C PRO A 218 -17.77 -4.25 3.76
N LEU A 219 -17.33 -5.43 3.33
CA LEU A 219 -18.20 -6.53 2.93
C LEU A 219 -17.92 -7.79 3.76
N PRO A 220 -18.95 -8.60 4.10
CA PRO A 220 -18.73 -9.99 4.45
C PRO A 220 -17.91 -10.69 3.34
N GLN A 221 -17.01 -11.57 3.72
CA GLN A 221 -16.13 -12.25 2.75
C GLN A 221 -16.93 -12.98 1.67
N GLU A 222 -18.00 -13.67 2.07
CA GLU A 222 -18.89 -14.38 1.14
C GLU A 222 -19.50 -13.44 0.09
N ALA A 223 -19.94 -12.24 0.47
CA ALA A 223 -20.48 -11.26 -0.46
C ALA A 223 -19.41 -10.75 -1.43
N ALA A 224 -18.20 -10.47 -0.92
CA ALA A 224 -17.09 -10.03 -1.77
C ALA A 224 -16.66 -11.13 -2.76
N TYR A 225 -16.59 -12.38 -2.31
CA TYR A 225 -16.25 -13.52 -3.17
C TYR A 225 -17.37 -13.81 -4.15
N GLY A 226 -18.66 -13.66 -3.76
CA GLY A 226 -19.82 -13.82 -4.60
C GLY A 226 -19.80 -12.91 -5.83
N ARG A 227 -19.48 -11.64 -5.65
CA ARG A 227 -19.36 -10.69 -6.78
C ARG A 227 -18.31 -11.13 -7.81
N LEU A 228 -17.18 -11.66 -7.35
CA LEU A 228 -16.14 -12.14 -8.29
C LEU A 228 -16.51 -13.50 -8.89
N ALA A 229 -17.07 -14.41 -8.08
CA ALA A 229 -17.50 -15.74 -8.53
C ALA A 229 -18.57 -15.65 -9.62
N GLU A 230 -19.56 -14.76 -9.47
CA GLU A 230 -20.60 -14.48 -10.47
C GLU A 230 -19.97 -14.10 -11.82
N ARG A 231 -18.97 -13.22 -11.80
CA ARG A 231 -18.24 -12.82 -13.03
C ARG A 231 -17.44 -13.94 -13.68
N LEU A 232 -16.90 -14.85 -12.83
CA LEU A 232 -16.09 -15.99 -13.29
C LEU A 232 -16.95 -17.19 -13.69
N GLY A 233 -18.27 -17.15 -13.46
CA GLY A 233 -19.17 -18.29 -13.66
C GLY A 233 -18.91 -19.43 -12.66
N VAL A 234 -18.45 -19.11 -11.45
CA VAL A 234 -18.09 -20.08 -10.40
C VAL A 234 -19.20 -20.13 -9.36
N ASP A 235 -19.65 -21.34 -9.01
CA ASP A 235 -20.67 -21.56 -7.98
C ASP A 235 -20.03 -21.61 -6.57
N LEU A 236 -20.23 -20.57 -5.77
CA LEU A 236 -19.72 -20.51 -4.40
C LEU A 236 -20.35 -21.53 -3.43
N SER A 237 -21.52 -22.10 -3.75
CA SER A 237 -22.18 -23.07 -2.86
C SER A 237 -21.37 -24.36 -2.69
N THR A 238 -20.47 -24.64 -3.63
CA THR A 238 -19.59 -25.83 -3.63
C THR A 238 -18.33 -25.67 -2.79
N PHE A 239 -18.04 -24.46 -2.29
CA PHE A 239 -16.79 -24.17 -1.59
C PHE A 239 -16.85 -24.55 -0.10
N PRO A 240 -15.73 -25.01 0.47
CA PRO A 240 -15.66 -25.31 1.90
C PRO A 240 -15.89 -24.06 2.73
N ARG A 241 -16.53 -24.24 3.88
CA ARG A 241 -16.80 -23.20 4.88
C ARG A 241 -16.01 -23.48 6.14
N SER A 242 -15.56 -22.42 6.82
CA SER A 242 -14.82 -22.51 8.08
C SER A 242 -15.15 -21.32 8.97
N ASP A 243 -15.23 -21.56 10.27
CA ASP A 243 -15.33 -20.50 11.28
C ASP A 243 -13.96 -19.87 11.59
N ASP A 244 -12.86 -20.49 11.13
CA ASP A 244 -11.53 -19.90 11.25
C ASP A 244 -11.37 -18.74 10.25
N ILE A 245 -11.45 -17.52 10.77
CA ILE A 245 -11.28 -16.28 9.99
C ILE A 245 -9.83 -16.04 9.55
N GLY A 246 -8.91 -16.91 9.97
CA GLY A 246 -7.50 -16.86 9.59
C GLY A 246 -6.74 -15.65 10.17
N ARG A 247 -5.54 -15.46 9.68
CA ARG A 247 -4.57 -14.46 10.13
C ARG A 247 -5.04 -13.00 9.94
N ARG A 248 -5.87 -12.72 8.95
CA ARG A 248 -6.29 -11.35 8.62
C ARG A 248 -7.31 -10.78 9.58
N GLY A 249 -7.87 -11.61 10.47
CA GLY A 249 -8.93 -11.21 11.37
C GLY A 249 -10.23 -10.84 10.67
N SER A 250 -11.10 -10.14 11.40
CA SER A 250 -12.39 -9.66 10.91
C SER A 250 -12.64 -8.27 11.45
N LYS A 251 -12.72 -7.28 10.60
CA LYS A 251 -12.89 -5.86 10.97
C LYS A 251 -13.47 -5.06 9.82
N ARG A 252 -14.07 -3.92 10.15
CA ARG A 252 -14.58 -2.94 9.17
C ARG A 252 -13.75 -1.68 9.24
N ILE A 253 -13.21 -1.23 8.11
CA ILE A 253 -12.34 -0.06 8.02
C ILE A 253 -13.19 1.18 7.80
N SER A 254 -13.01 2.19 8.65
CA SER A 254 -13.57 3.52 8.45
C SER A 254 -12.60 4.36 7.61
N ASN A 255 -13.01 4.74 6.40
CA ASN A 255 -12.24 5.64 5.53
C ASN A 255 -12.64 7.13 5.71
N ARG A 256 -13.25 7.48 6.84
CA ARG A 256 -13.83 8.83 7.08
C ARG A 256 -12.78 9.93 6.95
N LEU A 257 -11.55 9.70 7.40
CA LEU A 257 -10.47 10.68 7.31
C LEU A 257 -10.00 10.87 5.86
N LEU A 258 -9.89 9.78 5.10
CA LEU A 258 -9.61 9.84 3.66
C LEU A 258 -10.68 10.69 2.95
N ARG A 259 -11.97 10.42 3.19
CA ARG A 259 -13.08 11.20 2.59
C ARG A 259 -13.07 12.66 3.05
N ALA A 260 -12.79 12.92 4.33
CA ALA A 260 -12.70 14.28 4.89
C ALA A 260 -11.51 15.08 4.32
N SER A 261 -10.48 14.45 3.76
CA SER A 261 -9.39 15.14 3.05
C SER A 261 -9.89 15.87 1.79
N GLY A 262 -11.03 15.45 1.24
CA GLY A 262 -11.59 15.94 -0.02
C GLY A 262 -11.32 15.02 -1.22
N TYR A 263 -10.56 13.96 -1.04
CA TYR A 263 -10.32 12.97 -2.11
C TYR A 263 -11.62 12.25 -2.48
N GLN A 264 -11.88 12.14 -3.78
CA GLN A 264 -13.03 11.42 -4.33
C GLN A 264 -12.60 10.06 -4.86
N LEU A 265 -13.11 8.99 -4.25
CA LEU A 265 -12.86 7.63 -4.74
C LEU A 265 -13.44 7.45 -6.15
N GLN A 266 -12.63 6.89 -7.06
CA GLN A 266 -13.06 6.51 -8.40
C GLN A 266 -13.83 5.17 -8.37
N HIS A 267 -13.50 4.32 -7.39
CA HIS A 267 -14.11 3.02 -7.13
C HIS A 267 -14.61 2.97 -5.67
N PRO A 268 -15.74 3.64 -5.36
CA PRO A 268 -16.23 3.73 -3.99
C PRO A 268 -16.76 2.41 -3.43
N THR A 269 -17.00 1.42 -4.29
CA THR A 269 -17.47 0.08 -3.92
C THR A 269 -16.65 -0.99 -4.63
N TYR A 270 -16.56 -2.18 -4.01
CA TYR A 270 -15.87 -3.32 -4.60
C TYR A 270 -16.57 -3.81 -5.87
N THR A 271 -15.99 -3.51 -7.02
CA THR A 271 -16.44 -3.96 -8.33
C THR A 271 -15.29 -4.71 -9.01
N PRO A 272 -15.17 -6.04 -8.81
CA PRO A 272 -14.10 -6.83 -9.44
C PRO A 272 -14.29 -6.82 -10.96
N ARG A 273 -13.18 -6.73 -11.69
CA ARG A 273 -13.15 -6.75 -13.18
C ARG A 273 -12.41 -7.96 -13.71
#